data_49bc12f8c695aa7d73bf39e384192dc5
#
_entry.id   49bc12f8c695aa7d73bf39e384192dc5
#
_cell.length_a   1.000
_cell.length_b   1.000
_cell.length_c   1.000
_cell.angle_alpha   90.00
_cell.angle_beta   90.00
_cell.angle_gamma   90.00
#
_symmetry.space_group_name_H-M   'P 1'
#
loop_
_entity.id
_entity.type
_entity.pdbx_description
1 polymer ?
#
loop_
_entity_poly.entity_id
_entity_poly.type
_entity_poly.pdbx_seq_one_letter_code
_entity_poly.pdbx_strand_id
1 'polypeptide(L)'
;TNLAFQIGGRVINKFVNVGDTVQAGQVIAQINGSDTSAQVQNAEGAVKAAQSAYELAETNAKRYRELYAQQAISKLQLDQAENQLNATSAQLQQAQASLNLSSNQNSYTNLTAPDTGIITAFNIEAGQVVAAGQNVGTLAAGHDPEAVIALPEQEMAKIHVGSPANITFWALPDVTVQGVVREISPVPDPVARTYTVK
;
A
#
# COMPACT_ATOMS: atom_id res chain seq x y z
N THR A 1 -1.21 -13.12 -7.12
CA THR A 1 -1.60 -12.15 -6.08
C THR A 1 -3.07 -11.79 -6.24
N ASN A 2 -3.83 -11.79 -5.14
CA ASN A 2 -5.21 -11.34 -5.12
C ASN A 2 -5.28 -9.81 -5.12
N LEU A 3 -6.23 -9.27 -5.86
CA LEU A 3 -6.49 -7.84 -5.97
C LEU A 3 -7.76 -7.52 -5.17
N ALA A 4 -7.66 -6.53 -4.27
CA ALA A 4 -8.76 -6.08 -3.43
C ALA A 4 -8.62 -4.58 -3.14
N PHE A 5 -9.75 -3.86 -3.07
CA PHE A 5 -9.77 -2.48 -2.59
C PHE A 5 -9.57 -2.45 -1.07
N GLN A 6 -8.82 -1.47 -0.58
CA GLN A 6 -8.63 -1.28 0.87
C GLN A 6 -9.85 -0.62 1.54
N ILE A 7 -10.68 0.08 0.76
CA ILE A 7 -11.93 0.70 1.21
C ILE A 7 -13.08 0.27 0.30
N GLY A 8 -14.30 0.25 0.84
CA GLY A 8 -15.49 -0.07 0.07
C GLY A 8 -16.03 1.13 -0.70
N GLY A 9 -16.70 0.86 -1.82
CA GLY A 9 -17.32 1.91 -2.63
C GLY A 9 -17.93 1.37 -3.92
N ARG A 10 -18.53 2.27 -4.70
CA ARG A 10 -19.06 1.94 -6.03
C ARG A 10 -17.95 2.08 -7.07
N VAL A 11 -17.71 1.06 -7.86
CA VAL A 11 -16.76 1.09 -8.99
C VAL A 11 -17.27 2.08 -10.04
N ILE A 12 -16.42 3.04 -10.41
CA ILE A 12 -16.73 4.03 -11.45
C ILE A 12 -16.01 3.73 -12.75
N ASN A 13 -14.77 3.25 -12.66
CA ASN A 13 -13.95 2.94 -13.82
C ASN A 13 -13.25 1.59 -13.66
N LYS A 14 -13.14 0.87 -14.78
CA LYS A 14 -12.36 -0.32 -14.97
C LYS A 14 -11.43 -0.07 -16.16
N PHE A 15 -10.13 -0.13 -15.94
CA PHE A 15 -9.14 0.27 -16.97
C PHE A 15 -8.49 -0.91 -17.66
N VAL A 16 -8.69 -2.13 -17.15
CA VAL A 16 -8.05 -3.36 -17.65
C VAL A 16 -9.04 -4.51 -17.75
N ASN A 17 -8.73 -5.48 -18.62
CA ASN A 17 -9.48 -6.71 -18.81
C ASN A 17 -8.62 -7.93 -18.45
N VAL A 18 -9.24 -9.09 -18.39
CA VAL A 18 -8.55 -10.37 -18.24
C VAL A 18 -7.66 -10.60 -19.47
N GLY A 19 -6.41 -10.96 -19.23
CA GLY A 19 -5.38 -11.13 -20.26
C GLY A 19 -4.48 -9.90 -20.48
N ASP A 20 -4.86 -8.72 -19.95
CA ASP A 20 -4.04 -7.52 -20.08
C ASP A 20 -2.78 -7.61 -19.20
N THR A 21 -1.67 -7.09 -19.73
CA THR A 21 -0.43 -6.90 -18.99
C THR A 21 -0.45 -5.55 -18.29
N VAL A 22 -0.11 -5.54 -17.01
CA VAL A 22 -0.04 -4.32 -16.18
C VAL A 22 1.35 -4.16 -15.57
N GLN A 23 1.72 -2.92 -15.29
CA GLN A 23 2.96 -2.58 -14.59
C GLN A 23 2.68 -2.32 -13.10
N ALA A 24 3.70 -2.54 -12.25
CA ALA A 24 3.63 -2.18 -10.85
C ALA A 24 3.25 -0.71 -10.67
N GLY A 25 2.26 -0.42 -9.80
CA GLY A 25 1.72 0.92 -9.58
C GLY A 25 0.67 1.39 -10.59
N GLN A 26 0.42 0.67 -11.68
CA GLN A 26 -0.61 1.02 -12.66
C GLN A 26 -2.00 0.92 -12.04
N VAL A 27 -2.85 1.95 -12.23
CA VAL A 27 -4.25 1.94 -11.80
C VAL A 27 -5.04 1.00 -12.70
N ILE A 28 -5.72 0.01 -12.11
CA ILE A 28 -6.49 -1.03 -12.81
C ILE A 28 -8.00 -0.84 -12.68
N ALA A 29 -8.45 -0.25 -11.56
CA ALA A 29 -9.84 0.13 -11.37
C ALA A 29 -9.94 1.30 -10.36
N GLN A 30 -11.09 1.96 -10.33
CA GLN A 30 -11.35 3.09 -9.45
C GLN A 30 -12.75 3.01 -8.88
N ILE A 31 -12.88 3.27 -7.57
CA ILE A 31 -14.17 3.48 -6.91
C ILE A 31 -14.47 4.97 -6.73
N ASN A 32 -15.74 5.29 -6.47
CA ASN A 32 -16.16 6.67 -6.21
C ASN A 32 -15.45 7.23 -4.96
N GLY A 33 -14.64 8.25 -5.15
CA GLY A 33 -13.86 8.94 -4.13
C GLY A 33 -14.36 10.34 -3.80
N SER A 34 -15.61 10.70 -4.13
CA SER A 34 -16.13 12.06 -3.86
C SER A 34 -16.01 12.46 -2.40
N ASP A 35 -16.37 11.55 -1.48
CA ASP A 35 -16.34 11.81 -0.04
C ASP A 35 -14.90 11.91 0.50
N THR A 36 -14.02 11.01 0.05
CA THR A 36 -12.59 11.03 0.43
C THR A 36 -11.89 12.27 -0.13
N SER A 37 -12.22 12.68 -1.35
CA SER A 37 -11.70 13.92 -1.95
C SER A 37 -12.16 15.17 -1.18
N ALA A 38 -13.43 15.21 -0.76
CA ALA A 38 -13.93 16.30 0.08
C ALA A 38 -13.22 16.33 1.45
N GLN A 39 -12.92 15.18 2.04
CA GLN A 39 -12.14 15.09 3.28
C GLN A 39 -10.72 15.64 3.11
N VAL A 40 -10.05 15.34 1.99
CA VAL A 40 -8.73 15.92 1.66
C VAL A 40 -8.83 17.44 1.59
N GLN A 41 -9.80 18.00 0.86
CA GLN A 41 -9.98 19.44 0.75
C GLN A 41 -10.21 20.12 2.10
N ASN A 42 -11.02 19.49 2.98
CA ASN A 42 -11.25 19.99 4.33
C ASN A 42 -9.96 19.99 5.16
N ALA A 43 -9.17 18.90 5.08
CA ALA A 43 -7.90 18.78 5.77
C ALA A 43 -6.85 19.79 5.25
N GLU A 44 -6.80 20.03 3.93
CA GLU A 44 -5.96 21.08 3.33
C GLU A 44 -6.32 22.47 3.86
N GLY A 45 -7.63 22.76 3.98
CA GLY A 45 -8.12 23.99 4.58
C GLY A 45 -7.65 24.17 6.04
N ALA A 46 -7.70 23.08 6.82
CA ALA A 46 -7.23 23.07 8.20
C ALA A 46 -5.72 23.31 8.32
N VAL A 47 -4.91 22.68 7.42
CA VAL A 47 -3.46 22.92 7.35
C VAL A 47 -3.17 24.39 7.04
N LYS A 48 -3.86 24.96 6.05
CA LYS A 48 -3.68 26.37 5.66
C LYS A 48 -4.01 27.33 6.82
N ALA A 49 -5.07 27.07 7.56
CA ALA A 49 -5.44 27.88 8.74
C ALA A 49 -4.39 27.75 9.85
N ALA A 50 -3.94 26.52 10.16
CA ALA A 50 -2.91 26.27 11.17
C ALA A 50 -1.56 26.87 10.76
N GLN A 51 -1.19 26.81 9.48
CA GLN A 51 0.01 27.44 8.93
C GLN A 51 0.00 28.96 9.14
N SER A 52 -1.11 29.64 8.82
CA SER A 52 -1.23 31.07 9.02
C SER A 52 -1.13 31.47 10.50
N ALA A 53 -1.71 30.68 11.40
CA ALA A 53 -1.60 30.90 12.85
C ALA A 53 -0.15 30.71 13.34
N TYR A 54 0.54 29.70 12.84
CA TYR A 54 1.95 29.45 13.16
C TYR A 54 2.85 30.62 12.68
N GLU A 55 2.72 31.06 11.44
CA GLU A 55 3.50 32.16 10.86
C GLU A 55 3.31 33.48 11.65
N LEU A 56 2.08 33.75 12.08
CA LEU A 56 1.80 34.90 12.94
C LEU A 56 2.49 34.79 14.30
N ALA A 57 2.41 33.60 14.93
CA ALA A 57 3.04 33.35 16.22
C ALA A 57 4.57 33.39 16.12
N GLU A 58 5.15 32.85 15.04
CA GLU A 58 6.58 32.90 14.77
C GLU A 58 7.08 34.33 14.61
N THR A 59 6.38 35.14 13.81
CA THR A 59 6.70 36.56 13.63
C THR A 59 6.63 37.34 14.96
N ASN A 60 5.61 37.07 15.77
CA ASN A 60 5.47 37.69 17.09
C ASN A 60 6.60 37.20 18.02
N ALA A 61 6.87 35.93 18.13
CA ALA A 61 7.95 35.40 18.97
C ALA A 61 9.31 36.00 18.59
N LYS A 62 9.58 36.12 17.29
CA LYS A 62 10.81 36.77 16.80
C LYS A 62 10.88 38.24 17.27
N ARG A 63 9.80 39.00 17.11
CA ARG A 63 9.75 40.41 17.56
C ARG A 63 9.91 40.52 19.08
N TYR A 64 9.28 39.64 19.86
CA TYR A 64 9.41 39.65 21.31
C TYR A 64 10.82 39.26 21.76
N ARG A 65 11.53 38.38 21.09
CA ARG A 65 12.96 38.08 21.36
C ARG A 65 13.84 39.30 21.15
N GLU A 66 13.62 40.05 20.08
CA GLU A 66 14.36 41.30 19.78
C GLU A 66 14.10 42.37 20.83
N LEU A 67 12.84 42.57 21.25
CA LEU A 67 12.48 43.53 22.29
C LEU A 67 13.00 43.16 23.68
N TYR A 68 13.04 41.85 23.98
CA TYR A 68 13.63 41.35 25.23
C TYR A 68 15.14 41.57 25.27
N ALA A 69 15.83 41.34 24.15
CA ALA A 69 17.27 41.63 24.05
C ALA A 69 17.60 43.10 24.28
N GLN A 70 16.65 44.01 23.94
CA GLN A 70 16.76 45.45 24.21
C GLN A 70 16.24 45.85 25.60
N GLN A 71 15.87 44.86 26.44
CA GLN A 71 15.29 45.08 27.78
C GLN A 71 13.94 45.90 27.76
N ALA A 72 13.24 45.90 26.62
CA ALA A 72 12.02 46.64 26.42
C ALA A 72 10.76 45.91 26.91
N ILE A 73 10.85 44.62 27.20
CA ILE A 73 9.74 43.78 27.68
C ILE A 73 10.18 42.87 28.83
N SER A 74 9.19 42.34 29.58
CA SER A 74 9.43 41.37 30.64
C SER A 74 9.69 39.95 30.08
N LYS A 75 10.39 39.10 30.85
CA LYS A 75 10.55 37.71 30.54
C LYS A 75 9.21 36.99 30.38
N LEU A 76 8.23 37.30 31.20
CA LEU A 76 6.89 36.71 31.14
C LEU A 76 6.26 36.93 29.76
N GLN A 77 6.40 38.12 29.17
CA GLN A 77 5.87 38.38 27.83
C GLN A 77 6.56 37.61 26.74
N LEU A 78 7.88 37.40 26.83
CA LEU A 78 8.63 36.54 25.91
C LEU A 78 8.16 35.09 26.06
N ASP A 79 8.12 34.57 27.30
CA ASP A 79 7.69 33.19 27.56
C ASP A 79 6.26 32.91 27.05
N GLN A 80 5.35 33.86 27.13
CA GLN A 80 4.00 33.79 26.58
C GLN A 80 4.01 33.69 25.04
N ALA A 81 4.85 34.49 24.37
CA ALA A 81 4.96 34.47 22.92
C ALA A 81 5.58 33.13 22.43
N GLU A 82 6.58 32.60 23.15
CA GLU A 82 7.19 31.31 22.86
C GLU A 82 6.24 30.13 23.10
N ASN A 83 5.47 30.18 24.18
CA ASN A 83 4.43 29.19 24.44
C ASN A 83 3.36 29.19 23.32
N GLN A 84 2.97 30.39 22.85
CA GLN A 84 2.03 30.48 21.72
C GLN A 84 2.60 29.94 20.44
N LEU A 85 3.89 30.17 20.13
CA LEU A 85 4.58 29.60 19.00
C LEU A 85 4.60 28.06 19.08
N ASN A 86 4.95 27.51 20.25
CA ASN A 86 4.96 26.07 20.47
C ASN A 86 3.57 25.44 20.30
N ALA A 87 2.51 26.11 20.83
CA ALA A 87 1.14 25.63 20.68
C ALA A 87 0.68 25.62 19.22
N THR A 88 0.95 26.71 18.47
CA THR A 88 0.59 26.76 17.03
C THR A 88 1.41 25.82 16.17
N SER A 89 2.68 25.57 16.52
CA SER A 89 3.51 24.56 15.87
C SER A 89 2.93 23.15 16.05
N ALA A 90 2.51 22.79 17.26
CA ALA A 90 1.86 21.51 17.54
C ALA A 90 0.52 21.38 16.78
N GLN A 91 -0.25 22.46 16.68
CA GLN A 91 -1.51 22.47 15.94
C GLN A 91 -1.30 22.29 14.43
N LEU A 92 -0.26 22.92 13.86
CA LEU A 92 0.12 22.71 12.46
C LEU A 92 0.53 21.26 12.20
N GLN A 93 1.35 20.69 13.07
CA GLN A 93 1.76 19.30 12.95
C GLN A 93 0.56 18.34 13.02
N GLN A 94 -0.39 18.59 13.88
CA GLN A 94 -1.63 17.81 13.98
C GLN A 94 -2.46 17.91 12.69
N ALA A 95 -2.63 19.13 12.15
CA ALA A 95 -3.36 19.34 10.89
C ALA A 95 -2.69 18.61 9.71
N GLN A 96 -1.36 18.65 9.66
CA GLN A 96 -0.57 17.96 8.65
C GLN A 96 -0.73 16.43 8.73
N ALA A 97 -0.71 15.87 9.93
CA ALA A 97 -0.96 14.44 10.14
C ALA A 97 -2.38 14.03 9.69
N SER A 98 -3.39 14.88 9.96
CA SER A 98 -4.75 14.66 9.49
C SER A 98 -4.88 14.71 7.97
N LEU A 99 -4.18 15.63 7.30
CA LEU A 99 -4.13 15.71 5.84
C LEU A 99 -3.49 14.43 5.25
N ASN A 100 -2.38 13.97 5.81
CA ASN A 100 -1.72 12.75 5.35
C ASN A 100 -2.65 11.53 5.47
N LEU A 101 -3.41 11.42 6.56
CA LEU A 101 -4.39 10.35 6.74
C LEU A 101 -5.49 10.42 5.67
N SER A 102 -6.08 11.61 5.45
CA SER A 102 -7.12 11.81 4.44
C SER A 102 -6.61 11.53 3.02
N SER A 103 -5.39 11.95 2.71
CA SER A 103 -4.74 11.70 1.42
C SER A 103 -4.50 10.21 1.19
N ASN A 104 -4.04 9.48 2.21
CA ASN A 104 -3.89 8.03 2.13
C ASN A 104 -5.23 7.33 1.88
N GLN A 105 -6.28 7.71 2.61
CA GLN A 105 -7.62 7.17 2.38
C GLN A 105 -8.13 7.45 0.98
N ASN A 106 -7.87 8.66 0.44
CA ASN A 106 -8.24 9.00 -0.92
C ASN A 106 -7.45 8.17 -1.96
N SER A 107 -6.18 7.87 -1.71
CA SER A 107 -5.38 7.02 -2.61
C SER A 107 -5.94 5.60 -2.72
N TYR A 108 -6.59 5.07 -1.68
CA TYR A 108 -7.22 3.75 -1.66
C TYR A 108 -8.47 3.65 -2.55
N THR A 109 -8.96 4.77 -3.09
CA THR A 109 -10.02 4.76 -4.11
C THR A 109 -9.55 4.18 -5.44
N ASN A 110 -8.25 4.18 -5.69
CA ASN A 110 -7.64 3.57 -6.85
C ASN A 110 -7.10 2.19 -6.48
N LEU A 111 -7.51 1.18 -7.23
CA LEU A 111 -6.91 -0.14 -7.18
C LEU A 111 -5.70 -0.15 -8.11
N THR A 112 -4.51 -0.29 -7.54
CA THR A 112 -3.26 -0.35 -8.30
C THR A 112 -2.72 -1.78 -8.35
N ALA A 113 -2.04 -2.12 -9.44
CA ALA A 113 -1.31 -3.37 -9.54
C ALA A 113 -0.12 -3.37 -8.57
N PRO A 114 -0.01 -4.32 -7.64
CA PRO A 114 1.10 -4.37 -6.70
C PRO A 114 2.42 -4.77 -7.37
N ASP A 115 2.34 -5.39 -8.54
CA ASP A 115 3.48 -5.91 -9.28
C ASP A 115 3.22 -5.89 -10.78
N THR A 116 4.27 -6.07 -11.59
CA THR A 116 4.15 -6.24 -13.04
C THR A 116 3.70 -7.67 -13.34
N GLY A 117 2.67 -7.83 -14.18
CA GLY A 117 2.15 -9.16 -14.50
C GLY A 117 0.94 -9.11 -15.43
N ILE A 118 0.22 -10.23 -15.49
CA ILE A 118 -0.97 -10.40 -16.33
C ILE A 118 -2.18 -10.60 -15.43
N ILE A 119 -3.29 -9.92 -15.75
CA ILE A 119 -4.58 -10.09 -15.07
C ILE A 119 -5.19 -11.45 -15.49
N THR A 120 -5.28 -12.39 -14.56
CA THR A 120 -5.82 -13.72 -14.83
C THR A 120 -7.31 -13.86 -14.50
N ALA A 121 -7.81 -13.04 -13.58
CA ALA A 121 -9.23 -12.94 -13.27
C ALA A 121 -9.55 -11.50 -12.84
N PHE A 122 -10.71 -10.98 -13.26
CA PHE A 122 -11.18 -9.66 -12.86
C PHE A 122 -12.70 -9.62 -12.86
N ASN A 123 -13.30 -9.71 -11.66
CA ASN A 123 -14.72 -10.03 -11.46
C ASN A 123 -15.51 -8.81 -10.96
N ILE A 124 -15.23 -7.62 -11.52
CA ILE A 124 -15.98 -6.40 -11.23
C ILE A 124 -16.35 -5.66 -12.49
N GLU A 125 -17.48 -4.94 -12.40
CA GLU A 125 -17.96 -4.07 -13.47
C GLU A 125 -18.26 -2.66 -12.94
N ALA A 126 -18.21 -1.68 -13.83
CA ALA A 126 -18.58 -0.30 -13.49
C ALA A 126 -20.03 -0.25 -12.99
N GLY A 127 -20.27 0.49 -11.90
CA GLY A 127 -21.54 0.59 -11.21
C GLY A 127 -21.73 -0.40 -10.06
N GLN A 128 -20.92 -1.46 -9.97
CA GLN A 128 -20.98 -2.43 -8.88
C GLN A 128 -20.45 -1.83 -7.57
N VAL A 129 -21.03 -2.25 -6.43
CA VAL A 129 -20.54 -1.91 -5.10
C VAL A 129 -19.65 -3.05 -4.59
N VAL A 130 -18.47 -2.70 -4.12
CA VAL A 130 -17.48 -3.63 -3.54
C VAL A 130 -17.20 -3.28 -2.09
N ALA A 131 -16.94 -4.30 -1.28
CA ALA A 131 -16.55 -4.13 0.10
C ALA A 131 -15.01 -4.03 0.25
N ALA A 132 -14.54 -3.44 1.33
CA ALA A 132 -13.12 -3.45 1.67
C ALA A 132 -12.62 -4.89 1.85
N GLY A 133 -11.47 -5.23 1.27
CA GLY A 133 -10.86 -6.56 1.31
C GLY A 133 -11.54 -7.62 0.42
N GLN A 134 -12.61 -7.27 -0.29
CA GLN A 134 -13.24 -8.19 -1.24
C GLN A 134 -12.30 -8.47 -2.40
N ASN A 135 -12.05 -9.76 -2.69
CA ASN A 135 -11.26 -10.15 -3.86
C ASN A 135 -12.03 -9.79 -5.13
N VAL A 136 -11.46 -8.89 -5.92
CA VAL A 136 -12.04 -8.41 -7.19
C VAL A 136 -11.30 -8.94 -8.41
N GLY A 137 -10.14 -9.57 -8.22
CA GLY A 137 -9.36 -10.12 -9.31
C GLY A 137 -8.09 -10.81 -8.85
N THR A 138 -7.36 -11.35 -9.81
CA THR A 138 -6.07 -12.02 -9.57
C THR A 138 -5.06 -11.55 -10.60
N LEU A 139 -3.88 -11.18 -10.11
CA LEU A 139 -2.70 -10.84 -10.89
C LEU A 139 -1.71 -12.00 -10.83
N ALA A 140 -1.32 -12.53 -11.97
CA ALA A 140 -0.13 -13.39 -12.11
C ALA A 140 1.08 -12.48 -12.26
N ALA A 141 1.88 -12.35 -11.21
CA ALA A 141 3.12 -11.58 -11.25
C ALA A 141 4.11 -12.28 -12.20
N GLY A 142 4.82 -11.47 -13.01
CA GLY A 142 5.77 -11.97 -14.01
C GLY A 142 7.11 -12.41 -13.42
N HIS A 143 7.18 -12.74 -12.14
CA HIS A 143 8.37 -13.25 -11.48
C HIS A 143 8.46 -14.76 -11.71
N ASP A 144 9.63 -15.33 -11.46
CA ASP A 144 9.97 -16.71 -11.74
C ASP A 144 8.82 -17.70 -11.45
N PRO A 145 8.34 -18.44 -12.45
CA PRO A 145 7.26 -19.40 -12.25
C PRO A 145 7.66 -20.43 -11.20
N GLU A 146 6.75 -20.76 -10.31
CA GLU A 146 6.96 -21.73 -9.26
C GLU A 146 6.21 -23.03 -9.60
N ALA A 147 6.93 -24.12 -9.65
CA ALA A 147 6.33 -25.45 -9.76
C ALA A 147 6.04 -25.97 -8.34
N VAL A 148 4.77 -26.25 -8.05
CA VAL A 148 4.35 -26.87 -6.79
C VAL A 148 4.07 -28.35 -7.04
N ILE A 149 4.85 -29.22 -6.40
CA ILE A 149 4.71 -30.67 -6.55
C ILE A 149 4.49 -31.35 -5.21
N ALA A 150 3.78 -32.47 -5.23
CA ALA A 150 3.59 -33.34 -4.08
C ALA A 150 4.58 -34.51 -4.17
N LEU A 151 5.51 -34.62 -3.24
CA LEU A 151 6.57 -35.60 -3.23
C LEU A 151 6.33 -36.67 -2.16
N PRO A 152 6.35 -37.98 -2.47
CA PRO A 152 6.24 -39.03 -1.46
C PRO A 152 7.41 -39.01 -0.47
N GLU A 153 7.14 -39.41 0.79
CA GLU A 153 8.12 -39.45 1.86
C GLU A 153 9.41 -40.22 1.50
N GLN A 154 9.30 -41.26 0.72
CA GLN A 154 10.44 -42.08 0.31
C GLN A 154 11.48 -41.32 -0.56
N GLU A 155 11.04 -40.30 -1.29
CA GLU A 155 11.91 -39.46 -2.13
C GLU A 155 12.51 -38.27 -1.39
N MET A 156 11.99 -37.95 -0.22
CA MET A 156 12.42 -36.80 0.57
C MET A 156 13.89 -36.87 1.00
N ALA A 157 14.41 -38.06 1.26
CA ALA A 157 15.81 -38.25 1.65
C ALA A 157 16.83 -37.83 0.57
N LYS A 158 16.38 -37.71 -0.69
CA LYS A 158 17.21 -37.35 -1.84
C LYS A 158 17.20 -35.87 -2.17
N ILE A 159 16.30 -35.09 -1.56
CA ILE A 159 16.04 -33.71 -1.95
C ILE A 159 16.19 -32.81 -0.73
N HIS A 160 16.86 -31.67 -0.91
CA HIS A 160 17.01 -30.62 0.08
C HIS A 160 16.85 -29.26 -0.58
N VAL A 161 16.62 -28.24 0.20
CA VAL A 161 16.55 -26.85 -0.29
C VAL A 161 17.87 -26.52 -1.00
N GLY A 162 17.79 -26.01 -2.23
CA GLY A 162 18.93 -25.77 -3.11
C GLY A 162 19.23 -26.91 -4.11
N SER A 163 18.53 -28.06 -4.05
CA SER A 163 18.71 -29.14 -5.03
C SER A 163 18.25 -28.67 -6.41
N PRO A 164 19.04 -28.95 -7.50
CA PRO A 164 18.63 -28.67 -8.86
C PRO A 164 17.50 -29.61 -9.28
N ALA A 165 16.57 -29.11 -10.07
CA ALA A 165 15.45 -29.87 -10.62
C ALA A 165 15.28 -29.55 -12.11
N ASN A 166 15.00 -30.56 -12.92
CA ASN A 166 14.61 -30.40 -14.31
C ASN A 166 13.09 -30.55 -14.41
N ILE A 167 12.41 -29.54 -14.93
CA ILE A 167 10.96 -29.49 -15.08
C ILE A 167 10.63 -29.68 -16.55
N THR A 168 9.84 -30.71 -16.86
CA THR A 168 9.32 -30.99 -18.20
C THR A 168 7.80 -30.86 -18.19
N PHE A 169 7.21 -30.46 -19.31
CA PHE A 169 5.77 -30.25 -19.43
C PHE A 169 5.16 -31.28 -20.36
N TRP A 170 4.07 -31.90 -19.95
CA TRP A 170 3.35 -32.88 -20.76
C TRP A 170 2.86 -32.30 -22.10
N ALA A 171 2.44 -31.03 -22.08
CA ALA A 171 1.97 -30.34 -23.28
C ALA A 171 3.10 -29.84 -24.19
N LEU A 172 4.34 -29.78 -23.69
CA LEU A 172 5.53 -29.26 -24.40
C LEU A 172 6.72 -30.15 -24.08
N PRO A 173 6.78 -31.38 -24.63
CA PRO A 173 7.78 -32.39 -24.27
C PRO A 173 9.22 -31.98 -24.60
N ASP A 174 9.40 -31.09 -25.59
CA ASP A 174 10.70 -30.56 -26.02
C ASP A 174 11.23 -29.41 -25.16
N VAL A 175 10.40 -28.90 -24.21
CA VAL A 175 10.76 -27.79 -23.32
C VAL A 175 11.14 -28.35 -21.95
N THR A 176 12.41 -28.16 -21.58
CA THR A 176 12.93 -28.47 -20.25
C THR A 176 13.39 -27.18 -19.60
N VAL A 177 12.87 -26.88 -18.42
CA VAL A 177 13.26 -25.72 -17.62
C VAL A 177 14.04 -26.21 -16.41
N GLN A 178 15.18 -25.54 -16.13
CA GLN A 178 15.95 -25.80 -14.93
C GLN A 178 15.41 -24.96 -13.79
N GLY A 179 15.17 -25.58 -12.64
CA GLY A 179 14.74 -24.96 -11.42
C GLY A 179 15.60 -25.38 -10.24
N VAL A 180 15.34 -24.75 -9.11
CA VAL A 180 16.00 -25.08 -7.84
C VAL A 180 14.92 -25.22 -6.76
N VAL A 181 15.04 -26.23 -5.92
CA VAL A 181 14.13 -26.43 -4.79
C VAL A 181 14.29 -25.26 -3.81
N ARG A 182 13.24 -24.47 -3.68
CA ARG A 182 13.21 -23.28 -2.81
C ARG A 182 12.69 -23.61 -1.42
N GLU A 183 11.64 -24.41 -1.36
CA GLU A 183 10.91 -24.70 -0.12
C GLU A 183 10.42 -26.15 -0.09
N ILE A 184 10.50 -26.75 1.08
CA ILE A 184 9.95 -28.07 1.37
C ILE A 184 9.06 -27.92 2.60
N SER A 185 7.77 -28.30 2.51
CA SER A 185 6.86 -28.28 3.64
C SER A 185 7.40 -29.19 4.77
N PRO A 186 7.50 -28.72 6.01
CA PRO A 186 7.96 -29.54 7.13
C PRO A 186 6.91 -30.57 7.58
N VAL A 187 5.65 -30.45 7.14
CA VAL A 187 4.55 -31.33 7.52
C VAL A 187 3.97 -31.98 6.26
N PRO A 188 3.81 -33.32 6.24
CA PRO A 188 3.16 -34.01 5.14
C PRO A 188 1.65 -33.73 5.10
N ASP A 189 1.07 -33.82 3.92
CA ASP A 189 -0.37 -33.89 3.76
C ASP A 189 -0.89 -35.18 4.46
N PRO A 190 -1.82 -35.09 5.40
CA PRO A 190 -2.27 -36.23 6.19
C PRO A 190 -3.05 -37.28 5.39
N VAL A 191 -3.59 -36.91 4.23
CA VAL A 191 -4.37 -37.79 3.37
C VAL A 191 -3.49 -38.44 2.30
N ALA A 192 -2.71 -37.61 1.58
CA ALA A 192 -1.87 -38.08 0.48
C ALA A 192 -0.51 -38.61 0.95
N ARG A 193 -0.07 -38.35 2.19
CA ARG A 193 1.26 -38.71 2.73
C ARG A 193 2.39 -38.19 1.85
N THR A 194 2.22 -36.98 1.33
CA THR A 194 3.19 -36.33 0.45
C THR A 194 3.61 -35.01 1.06
N TYR A 195 4.82 -34.58 0.76
CA TYR A 195 5.35 -33.28 1.14
C TYR A 195 5.21 -32.31 -0.04
N THR A 196 4.76 -31.10 0.25
CA THR A 196 4.73 -30.04 -0.78
C THR A 196 6.12 -29.47 -0.96
N VAL A 197 6.62 -29.52 -2.20
CA VAL A 197 7.91 -28.97 -2.63
C VAL A 197 7.65 -27.88 -3.66
N LYS A 198 8.33 -26.75 -3.50
CA LYS A 198 8.22 -25.62 -4.42
C LYS A 198 9.57 -25.32 -5.04
#